data_4a0bab1dffd39cb0f1322239a2bd672b
#
_entry.id   4a0bab1dffd39cb0f1322239a2bd672b
#
_cell.length_a   1.000
_cell.length_b   1.000
_cell.length_c   1.000
_cell.angle_alpha   90.00
_cell.angle_beta   90.00
_cell.angle_gamma   90.00
#
_symmetry.space_group_name_H-M   'P 1'
#
loop_
_entity.id
_entity.type
_entity.pdbx_description
1 polymer ?
#
loop_
_entity_poly.entity_id
_entity_poly.type
_entity_poly.pdbx_seq_one_letter_code
_entity_poly.pdbx_strand_id
1 'polypeptide(L)'
;GVIDQILGREWDSSRYDKPGEKIAGNGFEVVATLTDQFDMAKGKANVEDILSRHDDIAGCIGLFAYNTPLILEALEQSGRSGKVKVISFDEDERTLQGIIDGTVHGTIVQNPYEYGAASMRLLKALTSGDRSGIPENGIFKVPTRTIRKAEVESFREDMRKKLGK
;
A
#
# COMPACT_ATOMS: atom_id res chain seq x y z
N GLY A 1 -3.39 2.46 12.63
CA GLY A 1 -3.11 2.85 11.26
C GLY A 1 -4.29 2.70 10.32
N VAL A 2 -4.19 1.84 9.32
CA VAL A 2 -5.26 1.68 8.29
C VAL A 2 -6.59 1.31 8.92
N ILE A 3 -6.61 0.34 9.82
CA ILE A 3 -7.83 -0.10 10.52
C ILE A 3 -8.41 1.05 11.35
N ASP A 4 -7.59 1.83 12.05
CA ASP A 4 -8.06 2.96 12.83
C ASP A 4 -8.77 4.00 11.97
N GLN A 5 -8.23 4.30 10.77
CA GLN A 5 -8.87 5.21 9.83
C GLN A 5 -10.21 4.69 9.30
N ILE A 6 -10.29 3.42 8.93
CA ILE A 6 -11.53 2.79 8.45
C ILE A 6 -12.61 2.85 9.54
N LEU A 7 -12.25 2.54 10.77
CA LEU A 7 -13.17 2.44 11.90
C LEU A 7 -13.39 3.77 12.63
N GLY A 8 -12.77 4.88 12.19
CA GLY A 8 -12.88 6.18 12.82
C GLY A 8 -12.32 6.22 14.26
N ARG A 9 -11.34 5.37 14.57
CA ARG A 9 -10.67 5.33 15.89
C ARG A 9 -9.49 6.29 15.91
N GLU A 10 -9.18 6.85 17.07
CA GLU A 10 -7.91 7.55 17.26
C GLU A 10 -6.72 6.61 17.00
N TRP A 11 -5.68 7.17 16.36
CA TRP A 11 -4.46 6.42 16.12
C TRP A 11 -3.75 6.08 17.44
N ASP A 12 -3.41 4.81 17.60
CA ASP A 12 -2.69 4.29 18.75
C ASP A 12 -1.62 3.31 18.27
N SER A 13 -0.35 3.67 18.48
CA SER A 13 0.80 2.86 18.07
C SER A 13 0.95 1.56 18.85
N SER A 14 0.33 1.46 20.02
CA SER A 14 0.37 0.26 20.88
C SER A 14 -0.78 -0.71 20.60
N ARG A 15 -1.78 -0.27 19.83
CA ARG A 15 -2.94 -1.11 19.53
C ARG A 15 -2.57 -2.24 18.56
N TYR A 16 -2.91 -3.44 18.96
CA TYR A 16 -2.78 -4.64 18.15
C TYR A 16 -4.16 -5.24 17.89
N ASP A 17 -4.61 -5.12 16.65
CA ASP A 17 -5.81 -5.82 16.17
C ASP A 17 -5.37 -7.20 15.68
N LYS A 18 -5.90 -8.24 16.32
CA LYS A 18 -5.45 -9.62 16.07
C LYS A 18 -5.82 -10.07 14.65
N PRO A 19 -4.89 -10.63 13.88
CA PRO A 19 -5.17 -11.17 12.56
C PRO A 19 -6.30 -12.21 12.58
N GLY A 20 -7.15 -12.17 11.55
CA GLY A 20 -8.28 -13.10 11.41
C GLY A 20 -9.51 -12.75 12.25
N GLU A 21 -9.44 -11.77 13.14
CA GLU A 21 -10.60 -11.30 13.87
C GLU A 21 -11.38 -10.23 13.08
N LYS A 22 -12.69 -10.31 13.20
CA LYS A 22 -13.65 -9.36 12.64
C LYS A 22 -13.78 -8.15 13.54
N ILE A 23 -13.66 -6.95 12.98
CA ILE A 23 -13.70 -5.70 13.74
C ILE A 23 -14.64 -4.73 13.03
N ALA A 24 -15.58 -4.11 13.76
CA ALA A 24 -16.54 -3.17 13.18
C ALA A 24 -16.46 -1.80 13.85
N GLY A 25 -16.78 -0.76 13.07
CA GLY A 25 -16.90 0.63 13.53
C GLY A 25 -17.16 1.59 12.38
N ASN A 26 -17.70 2.75 12.67
CA ASN A 26 -17.95 3.83 11.71
C ASN A 26 -18.69 3.39 10.42
N GLY A 27 -19.63 2.44 10.54
CA GLY A 27 -20.38 1.90 9.40
C GLY A 27 -19.60 0.93 8.51
N PHE A 28 -18.39 0.56 8.89
CA PHE A 28 -17.54 -0.40 8.21
C PHE A 28 -17.26 -1.63 9.07
N GLU A 29 -16.98 -2.73 8.40
CA GLU A 29 -16.55 -3.96 9.00
C GLU A 29 -15.27 -4.44 8.31
N VAL A 30 -14.20 -4.62 9.07
CA VAL A 30 -12.98 -5.29 8.61
C VAL A 30 -13.17 -6.78 8.90
N VAL A 31 -13.45 -7.57 7.87
CA VAL A 31 -13.76 -9.00 8.03
C VAL A 31 -12.55 -9.82 8.42
N ALA A 32 -11.37 -9.45 7.96
CA ALA A 32 -10.11 -10.06 8.37
C ALA A 32 -8.90 -9.19 7.99
N THR A 33 -7.83 -9.33 8.76
CA THR A 33 -6.45 -8.99 8.36
C THR A 33 -5.69 -10.30 8.24
N LEU A 34 -5.13 -10.57 7.06
CA LEU A 34 -4.48 -11.84 6.76
C LEU A 34 -2.99 -11.64 6.47
N THR A 35 -2.17 -12.56 6.95
CA THR A 35 -0.73 -12.56 6.74
C THR A 35 -0.32 -13.72 5.85
N ASP A 36 0.57 -13.46 4.91
CA ASP A 36 1.06 -14.46 3.94
C ASP A 36 2.51 -14.89 4.18
N GLN A 37 3.23 -14.19 5.06
CA GLN A 37 4.65 -14.46 5.36
C GLN A 37 5.56 -14.40 4.12
N PHE A 38 5.26 -13.51 3.17
CA PHE A 38 5.91 -13.39 1.86
C PHE A 38 5.75 -14.61 0.94
N ASP A 39 4.78 -15.48 1.19
CA ASP A 39 4.39 -16.58 0.32
C ASP A 39 3.27 -16.10 -0.63
N MET A 40 3.59 -15.98 -1.91
CA MET A 40 2.67 -15.49 -2.95
C MET A 40 1.45 -16.40 -3.12
N ALA A 41 1.66 -17.73 -3.05
CA ALA A 41 0.57 -18.69 -3.16
C ALA A 41 -0.40 -18.56 -1.98
N LYS A 42 0.14 -18.41 -0.77
CA LYS A 42 -0.65 -18.17 0.43
C LYS A 42 -1.37 -16.81 0.36
N GLY A 43 -0.68 -15.77 -0.14
CA GLY A 43 -1.28 -14.45 -0.34
C GLY A 43 -2.51 -14.50 -1.23
N LYS A 44 -2.42 -15.18 -2.37
CA LYS A 44 -3.55 -15.40 -3.28
C LYS A 44 -4.66 -16.24 -2.65
N ALA A 45 -4.31 -17.38 -2.06
CA ALA A 45 -5.26 -18.28 -1.40
C ALA A 45 -6.06 -17.58 -0.27
N ASN A 46 -5.43 -16.68 0.48
CA ASN A 46 -6.09 -15.85 1.48
C ASN A 46 -7.23 -15.00 0.87
N VAL A 47 -6.99 -14.39 -0.29
CA VAL A 47 -8.01 -13.58 -0.98
C VAL A 47 -9.13 -14.47 -1.51
N GLU A 48 -8.79 -15.58 -2.16
CA GLU A 48 -9.75 -16.55 -2.70
C GLU A 48 -10.66 -17.10 -1.60
N ASP A 49 -10.09 -17.42 -0.44
CA ASP A 49 -10.84 -17.92 0.72
C ASP A 49 -11.83 -16.86 1.25
N ILE A 50 -11.41 -15.60 1.41
CA ILE A 50 -12.32 -14.53 1.82
C ILE A 50 -13.43 -14.33 0.80
N LEU A 51 -13.11 -14.28 -0.49
CA LEU A 51 -14.10 -14.12 -1.55
C LEU A 51 -15.10 -15.29 -1.63
N SER A 52 -14.69 -16.50 -1.26
CA SER A 52 -15.57 -17.66 -1.23
C SER A 52 -16.54 -17.66 -0.04
N ARG A 53 -16.15 -17.05 1.07
CA ARG A 53 -16.95 -16.98 2.31
C ARG A 53 -17.82 -15.74 2.43
N HIS A 54 -17.52 -14.70 1.67
CA HIS A 54 -18.20 -13.41 1.75
C HIS A 54 -18.59 -12.91 0.36
N ASP A 55 -19.87 -12.86 0.10
CA ASP A 55 -20.40 -12.37 -1.19
C ASP A 55 -20.45 -10.84 -1.27
N ASP A 56 -20.42 -10.15 -0.15
CA ASP A 56 -20.62 -8.73 0.02
C ASP A 56 -19.34 -7.93 0.31
N ILE A 57 -18.16 -8.49 0.01
CA ILE A 57 -16.90 -7.78 0.16
C ILE A 57 -16.91 -6.49 -0.66
N ALA A 58 -16.85 -5.34 0.01
CA ALA A 58 -16.82 -4.02 -0.60
C ALA A 58 -15.43 -3.60 -1.05
N GLY A 59 -14.36 -4.06 -0.37
CA GLY A 59 -12.99 -3.68 -0.71
C GLY A 59 -11.92 -4.60 -0.16
N CYS A 60 -10.76 -4.58 -0.83
CA CYS A 60 -9.53 -5.24 -0.43
C CYS A 60 -8.39 -4.23 -0.38
N ILE A 61 -7.48 -4.40 0.57
CA ILE A 61 -6.30 -3.55 0.73
C ILE A 61 -5.05 -4.41 0.70
N GLY A 62 -4.17 -4.18 -0.27
CA GLY A 62 -2.85 -4.80 -0.34
C GLY A 62 -1.80 -3.89 0.29
N LEU A 63 -1.06 -4.37 1.30
CA LEU A 63 -0.11 -3.55 2.06
C LEU A 63 1.34 -3.62 1.54
N PHE A 64 1.60 -4.44 0.52
CA PHE A 64 2.91 -4.55 -0.15
C PHE A 64 2.73 -4.60 -1.66
N ALA A 65 3.76 -4.24 -2.41
CA ALA A 65 3.74 -4.20 -3.87
C ALA A 65 3.17 -5.47 -4.52
N TYR A 66 3.51 -6.65 -4.01
CA TYR A 66 3.06 -7.93 -4.55
C TYR A 66 1.62 -8.31 -4.19
N ASN A 67 1.02 -7.73 -3.15
CA ASN A 67 -0.33 -8.11 -2.71
C ASN A 67 -1.38 -7.73 -3.76
N THR A 68 -1.31 -6.51 -4.31
CA THR A 68 -2.33 -6.04 -5.25
C THR A 68 -2.41 -6.87 -6.53
N PRO A 69 -1.31 -7.26 -7.19
CA PRO A 69 -1.37 -8.23 -8.29
C PRO A 69 -2.09 -9.53 -7.95
N LEU A 70 -1.89 -10.08 -6.75
CA LEU A 70 -2.56 -11.30 -6.28
C LEU A 70 -4.06 -11.07 -6.02
N ILE A 71 -4.41 -9.93 -5.43
CA ILE A 71 -5.82 -9.52 -5.24
C ILE A 71 -6.52 -9.40 -6.59
N LEU A 72 -5.91 -8.74 -7.57
CA LEU A 72 -6.50 -8.56 -8.90
C LEU A 72 -6.72 -9.91 -9.60
N GLU A 73 -5.77 -10.82 -9.48
CA GLU A 73 -5.89 -12.17 -10.05
C GLU A 73 -7.05 -12.96 -9.41
N ALA A 74 -7.18 -12.93 -8.09
CA ALA A 74 -8.28 -13.60 -7.39
C ALA A 74 -9.65 -13.00 -7.75
N LEU A 75 -9.74 -11.66 -7.86
CA LEU A 75 -10.95 -10.97 -8.27
C LEU A 75 -11.34 -11.26 -9.72
N GLU A 76 -10.36 -11.38 -10.61
CA GLU A 76 -10.58 -11.76 -12.01
C GLU A 76 -11.14 -13.19 -12.10
N GLN A 77 -10.51 -14.14 -11.42
CA GLN A 77 -10.93 -15.55 -11.41
C GLN A 77 -12.32 -15.75 -10.78
N SER A 78 -12.69 -14.93 -9.79
CA SER A 78 -14.01 -14.98 -9.15
C SER A 78 -15.11 -14.18 -9.89
N GLY A 79 -14.77 -13.50 -11.00
CA GLY A 79 -15.71 -12.62 -11.74
C GLY A 79 -16.12 -11.37 -10.97
N ARG A 80 -15.30 -10.90 -10.01
CA ARG A 80 -15.56 -9.74 -9.17
C ARG A 80 -14.68 -8.52 -9.52
N SER A 81 -13.91 -8.60 -10.59
CA SER A 81 -13.09 -7.49 -11.10
C SER A 81 -13.94 -6.23 -11.30
N GLY A 82 -13.50 -5.09 -10.75
CA GLY A 82 -14.22 -3.81 -10.78
C GLY A 82 -15.42 -3.70 -9.84
N LYS A 83 -15.92 -4.79 -9.27
CA LYS A 83 -17.02 -4.80 -8.28
C LYS A 83 -16.51 -4.55 -6.86
N VAL A 84 -15.34 -5.11 -6.53
CA VAL A 84 -14.66 -4.93 -5.25
C VAL A 84 -13.64 -3.79 -5.41
N LYS A 85 -13.65 -2.82 -4.50
CA LYS A 85 -12.68 -1.72 -4.52
C LYS A 85 -11.33 -2.21 -4.04
N VAL A 86 -10.27 -1.89 -4.78
CA VAL A 86 -8.91 -2.26 -4.42
C VAL A 86 -8.10 -1.02 -4.09
N ILE A 87 -7.46 -1.01 -2.94
CA ILE A 87 -6.49 0.00 -2.49
C ILE A 87 -5.14 -0.68 -2.33
N SER A 88 -4.09 -0.03 -2.78
CA SER A 88 -2.74 -0.57 -2.81
C SER A 88 -1.75 0.25 -2.01
N PHE A 89 -0.64 -0.38 -1.71
CA PHE A 89 0.60 0.25 -1.26
C PHE A 89 1.73 -0.16 -2.20
N ASP A 90 2.70 0.74 -2.31
CA ASP A 90 3.85 0.66 -3.20
C ASP A 90 3.47 0.64 -4.70
N GLU A 91 4.46 0.53 -5.55
CA GLU A 91 4.31 0.49 -7.00
C GLU A 91 4.64 -0.89 -7.57
N ASP A 92 3.76 -1.35 -8.42
CA ASP A 92 3.92 -2.53 -9.27
C ASP A 92 3.26 -2.22 -10.61
N GLU A 93 3.81 -2.73 -11.71
CA GLU A 93 3.33 -2.40 -13.05
C GLU A 93 1.86 -2.82 -13.27
N ARG A 94 1.45 -3.97 -12.72
CA ARG A 94 0.05 -4.45 -12.79
C ARG A 94 -0.88 -3.60 -11.93
N THR A 95 -0.39 -3.11 -10.78
CA THR A 95 -1.11 -2.17 -9.93
C THR A 95 -1.33 -0.84 -10.65
N LEU A 96 -0.29 -0.27 -11.27
CA LEU A 96 -0.38 0.98 -12.02
C LEU A 96 -1.31 0.83 -13.22
N GLN A 97 -1.24 -0.28 -13.94
CA GLN A 97 -2.18 -0.58 -15.02
C GLN A 97 -3.61 -0.70 -14.49
N GLY A 98 -3.83 -1.37 -13.37
CA GLY A 98 -5.14 -1.48 -12.72
C GLY A 98 -5.73 -0.12 -12.31
N ILE A 99 -4.91 0.88 -11.96
CA ILE A 99 -5.37 2.26 -11.72
C ILE A 99 -5.83 2.91 -13.03
N ILE A 100 -5.09 2.73 -14.12
CA ILE A 100 -5.47 3.22 -15.46
C ILE A 100 -6.80 2.62 -15.89
N ASP A 101 -6.96 1.32 -15.73
CA ASP A 101 -8.15 0.56 -16.13
C ASP A 101 -9.34 0.77 -15.17
N GLY A 102 -9.10 1.34 -13.97
CA GLY A 102 -10.11 1.59 -12.96
C GLY A 102 -10.46 0.40 -12.07
N THR A 103 -9.71 -0.70 -12.13
CA THR A 103 -9.84 -1.87 -11.24
C THR A 103 -9.17 -1.65 -9.89
N VAL A 104 -8.18 -0.75 -9.82
CA VAL A 104 -7.54 -0.28 -8.59
C VAL A 104 -7.89 1.18 -8.36
N HIS A 105 -8.34 1.53 -7.15
CA HIS A 105 -8.72 2.90 -6.82
C HIS A 105 -7.53 3.85 -6.73
N GLY A 106 -6.40 3.35 -6.26
CA GLY A 106 -5.14 4.07 -6.12
C GLY A 106 -4.14 3.32 -5.27
N THR A 107 -2.92 3.84 -5.25
CA THR A 107 -1.85 3.31 -4.40
C THR A 107 -1.17 4.42 -3.62
N ILE A 108 -0.62 4.08 -2.46
CA ILE A 108 0.26 4.94 -1.67
C ILE A 108 1.68 4.46 -1.88
N VAL A 109 2.52 5.31 -2.46
CA VAL A 109 3.91 4.97 -2.77
C VAL A 109 4.88 5.67 -1.82
N GLN A 110 5.92 4.98 -1.47
CA GLN A 110 7.09 5.51 -0.81
C GLN A 110 7.99 6.22 -1.84
N ASN A 111 9.10 6.78 -1.40
CA ASN A 111 10.07 7.39 -2.31
C ASN A 111 11.49 6.85 -2.02
N PRO A 112 11.78 5.58 -2.40
CA PRO A 112 13.08 4.97 -2.13
C PRO A 112 14.24 5.69 -2.81
N TYR A 113 14.01 6.33 -3.96
CA TYR A 113 15.00 7.19 -4.60
C TYR A 113 15.42 8.35 -3.68
N GLU A 114 14.45 9.05 -3.09
CA GLU A 114 14.72 10.16 -2.17
C GLU A 114 15.30 9.66 -0.84
N TYR A 115 14.97 8.46 -0.37
CA TYR A 115 15.63 7.86 0.79
C TYR A 115 17.14 7.77 0.57
N GLY A 116 17.57 7.25 -0.57
CA GLY A 116 18.98 7.18 -0.94
C GLY A 116 19.61 8.57 -1.10
N ALA A 117 18.97 9.45 -1.85
CA ALA A 117 19.48 10.80 -2.12
C ALA A 117 19.61 11.64 -0.83
N ALA A 118 18.60 11.62 0.05
CA ALA A 118 18.63 12.31 1.33
C ALA A 118 19.71 11.73 2.26
N SER A 119 19.84 10.41 2.32
CA SER A 119 20.88 9.76 3.10
C SER A 119 22.28 10.21 2.67
N MET A 120 22.53 10.26 1.36
CA MET A 120 23.84 10.72 0.83
C MET A 120 24.09 12.20 1.12
N ARG A 121 23.08 13.07 1.02
CA ARG A 121 23.20 14.49 1.39
C ARG A 121 23.54 14.65 2.88
N LEU A 122 22.84 13.94 3.75
CA LEU A 122 23.09 13.97 5.19
C LEU A 122 24.50 13.44 5.55
N LEU A 123 24.91 12.33 4.95
CA LEU A 123 26.25 11.79 5.16
C LEU A 123 27.34 12.77 4.73
N LYS A 124 27.17 13.40 3.55
CA LYS A 124 28.11 14.44 3.07
C LYS A 124 28.19 15.61 4.04
N ALA A 125 27.07 16.14 4.53
CA ALA A 125 27.04 17.21 5.51
C ALA A 125 27.77 16.82 6.80
N LEU A 126 27.52 15.62 7.31
CA LEU A 126 28.17 15.07 8.50
C LEU A 126 29.69 14.96 8.36
N THR A 127 30.22 14.61 7.19
CA THR A 127 31.67 14.55 6.96
C THR A 127 32.35 15.93 7.04
N SER A 128 31.62 17.01 6.83
CA SER A 128 32.07 18.40 7.02
C SER A 128 31.70 18.99 8.39
N GLY A 129 31.18 18.18 9.31
CA GLY A 129 30.76 18.62 10.65
C GLY A 129 29.41 19.33 10.70
N ASP A 130 28.73 19.46 9.55
CA ASP A 130 27.41 20.09 9.49
C ASP A 130 26.31 19.11 9.94
N ARG A 131 25.62 19.47 11.02
CA ARG A 131 24.51 18.72 11.59
C ARG A 131 23.16 19.44 11.43
N SER A 132 23.12 20.59 10.75
CA SER A 132 21.93 21.43 10.64
C SER A 132 20.74 20.73 9.93
N GLY A 133 21.03 19.76 9.05
CA GLY A 133 20.02 18.98 8.33
C GLY A 133 19.42 17.82 9.16
N ILE A 134 19.89 17.58 10.40
CA ILE A 134 19.38 16.50 11.24
C ILE A 134 18.29 17.07 12.15
N PRO A 135 17.04 16.56 12.06
CA PRO A 135 15.97 16.98 12.97
C PRO A 135 16.33 16.65 14.43
N GLU A 136 15.85 17.45 15.39
CA GLU A 136 16.13 17.26 16.83
C GLU A 136 15.75 15.86 17.34
N ASN A 137 14.65 15.30 16.80
CA ASN A 137 14.22 13.95 17.15
C ASN A 137 14.96 12.83 16.40
N GLY A 138 15.96 13.17 15.59
CA GLY A 138 16.75 12.22 14.79
C GLY A 138 15.99 11.55 13.62
N ILE A 139 14.76 11.94 13.34
CA ILE A 139 13.91 11.31 12.32
C ILE A 139 13.75 12.23 11.11
N PHE A 140 14.41 11.89 10.01
CA PHE A 140 14.21 12.56 8.72
C PHE A 140 13.05 11.88 7.95
N LYS A 141 11.95 12.61 7.77
CA LYS A 141 10.76 12.09 7.08
C LYS A 141 10.79 12.41 5.59
N VAL A 142 10.71 11.40 4.77
CA VAL A 142 10.43 11.54 3.33
C VAL A 142 8.94 11.30 3.11
N PRO A 143 8.21 12.24 2.51
CA PRO A 143 6.77 12.11 2.34
C PRO A 143 6.41 11.00 1.36
N THR A 144 5.31 10.30 1.65
CA THR A 144 4.66 9.38 0.72
C THR A 144 3.81 10.15 -0.29
N ARG A 145 3.46 9.50 -1.40
CA ARG A 145 2.56 10.05 -2.43
C ARG A 145 1.37 9.14 -2.63
N THR A 146 0.19 9.75 -2.78
CA THR A 146 -1.00 9.02 -3.24
C THR A 146 -1.06 9.13 -4.76
N ILE A 147 -1.14 8.00 -5.44
CA ILE A 147 -1.24 7.90 -6.90
C ILE A 147 -2.64 7.42 -7.27
N ARG A 148 -3.36 8.26 -7.96
CA ARG A 148 -4.70 7.97 -8.50
C ARG A 148 -4.69 8.09 -10.03
N LYS A 149 -5.85 7.90 -10.65
CA LYS A 149 -5.99 7.89 -12.11
C LYS A 149 -5.45 9.16 -12.80
N ALA A 150 -5.55 10.32 -12.16
CA ALA A 150 -5.05 11.57 -12.72
C ALA A 150 -3.50 11.66 -12.74
N GLU A 151 -2.83 10.97 -11.83
CA GLU A 151 -1.39 11.04 -11.63
C GLU A 151 -0.62 9.82 -12.14
N VAL A 152 -1.31 8.70 -12.41
CA VAL A 152 -0.66 7.40 -12.61
C VAL A 152 0.24 7.37 -13.85
N GLU A 153 -0.15 7.98 -14.96
CA GLU A 153 0.65 7.96 -16.18
C GLU A 153 1.95 8.77 -16.02
N SER A 154 1.85 9.98 -15.48
CA SER A 154 3.02 10.82 -15.21
C SER A 154 3.96 10.20 -14.15
N PHE A 155 3.40 9.55 -13.15
CA PHE A 155 4.16 8.80 -12.15
C PHE A 155 4.92 7.62 -12.78
N ARG A 156 4.25 6.85 -13.64
CA ARG A 156 4.82 5.70 -14.35
C ARG A 156 5.98 6.10 -15.25
N GLU A 157 5.85 7.23 -15.96
CA GLU A 157 6.93 7.78 -16.78
C GLU A 157 8.14 8.21 -15.94
N ASP A 158 7.90 8.94 -14.84
CA ASP A 158 8.96 9.37 -13.91
C ASP A 158 9.69 8.17 -13.30
N MET A 159 8.96 7.16 -12.89
CA MET A 159 9.51 5.91 -12.37
C MET A 159 10.41 5.21 -13.41
N ARG A 160 9.94 5.08 -14.66
CA ARG A 160 10.73 4.46 -15.74
C ARG A 160 12.02 5.22 -16.02
N LYS A 161 11.96 6.55 -16.08
CA LYS A 161 13.16 7.41 -16.24
C LYS A 161 14.16 7.17 -15.11
N LYS A 162 13.71 7.11 -13.86
CA LYS A 162 14.58 6.85 -12.69
C LYS A 162 15.19 5.45 -12.70
N LEU A 163 14.51 4.48 -13.27
CA LEU A 163 14.99 3.11 -13.44
C LEU A 163 15.83 2.90 -14.70
N GLY A 164 16.03 3.93 -15.51
CA GLY A 164 16.79 3.84 -16.77
C GLY A 164 16.07 3.03 -17.86
N LYS A 165 14.75 3.02 -17.86
CA LYS A 165 13.89 2.26 -18.80
C LYS A 165 13.12 3.19 -19.73
#